data_6a8fa56582a2bfc7e60d05bee2ed9545
#
_entry.id   6a8fa56582a2bfc7e60d05bee2ed9545
#
_cell.length_a   1.000
_cell.length_b   1.000
_cell.length_c   1.000
_cell.angle_alpha   90.00
_cell.angle_beta   90.00
_cell.angle_gamma   90.00
#
_symmetry.space_group_name_H-M   'P 1'
#
loop_
_entity.id
_entity.type
_entity.pdbx_description
1 polymer ?
#
loop_
_entity_poly.entity_id
_entity_poly.type
_entity_poly.pdbx_seq_one_letter_code
_entity_poly.pdbx_strand_id
1 'polypeptide(L)'
;MYDYGLSTLEQYSLTVLSTARTRGALLCRCEEGLFILKEFKGTEKKLKKQQELLEGLSAAGCRVDRYLPNKEGNLVSRDRDNIPYTLQFWYEGRECDTRSEEDILRSVRTLAQMHKYMKLPLVQDYMEPSLEDIYQRHNQELRKIRKFIRKKGASCQFEKLYLATVEDYLEKGDVALRLLRDSAYSKL
;
A
#
# COMPACT_ATOMS: atom_id res chain seq x y z
N MET A 1 -17.66 -3.33 22.59
CA MET A 1 -17.00 -2.06 22.15
C MET A 1 -15.82 -2.48 21.31
N TYR A 2 -15.73 -2.09 20.05
CA TYR A 2 -14.62 -2.49 19.17
C TYR A 2 -13.34 -1.85 19.68
N ASP A 3 -12.33 -2.66 20.01
CA ASP A 3 -11.10 -2.25 20.72
C ASP A 3 -10.13 -1.46 19.83
N TYR A 4 -10.28 -1.56 18.50
CA TYR A 4 -9.38 -0.92 17.53
C TYR A 4 -7.89 -1.22 17.76
N GLY A 5 -7.59 -2.35 18.40
CA GLY A 5 -6.23 -2.78 18.69
C GLY A 5 -5.57 -2.09 19.89
N LEU A 6 -6.30 -1.29 20.66
CA LEU A 6 -5.73 -0.60 21.84
C LEU A 6 -5.08 -1.57 22.82
N SER A 7 -5.68 -2.75 23.05
CA SER A 7 -5.12 -3.78 23.92
C SER A 7 -3.78 -4.34 23.44
N THR A 8 -3.46 -4.18 22.16
CA THR A 8 -2.15 -4.63 21.64
C THR A 8 -0.99 -3.73 22.11
N LEU A 9 -1.28 -2.46 22.48
CA LEU A 9 -0.24 -1.54 22.95
C LEU A 9 0.43 -2.00 24.24
N GLU A 10 -0.27 -2.77 25.08
CA GLU A 10 0.29 -3.37 26.30
C GLU A 10 1.40 -4.38 26.02
N GLN A 11 1.45 -4.92 24.79
CA GLN A 11 2.48 -5.86 24.33
C GLN A 11 3.78 -5.17 23.93
N TYR A 12 3.83 -3.84 23.90
CA TYR A 12 5.01 -3.05 23.58
C TYR A 12 5.61 -2.39 24.85
N SER A 13 6.91 -2.15 24.82
CA SER A 13 7.59 -1.40 25.88
C SER A 13 7.49 0.10 25.62
N LEU A 14 6.26 0.64 25.72
CA LEU A 14 5.95 2.03 25.44
C LEU A 14 5.08 2.62 26.52
N THR A 15 5.32 3.90 26.84
CA THR A 15 4.48 4.71 27.71
C THR A 15 3.53 5.56 26.88
N VAL A 16 2.30 5.09 26.70
CA VAL A 16 1.30 5.77 25.87
C VAL A 16 0.73 7.00 26.57
N LEU A 17 0.93 8.18 26.00
CA LEU A 17 0.42 9.46 26.51
C LEU A 17 -0.97 9.77 25.95
N SER A 18 -1.17 9.56 24.65
CA SER A 18 -2.46 9.77 24.00
C SER A 18 -2.57 8.98 22.70
N THR A 19 -3.82 8.75 22.28
CA THR A 19 -4.11 8.09 21.00
C THR A 19 -5.15 8.89 20.24
N ALA A 20 -5.02 8.93 18.89
CA ALA A 20 -5.95 9.60 18.00
C ALA A 20 -6.22 8.74 16.76
N ARG A 21 -7.48 8.67 16.32
CA ARG A 21 -7.83 7.97 15.08
C ARG A 21 -7.39 8.79 13.87
N THR A 22 -6.85 8.10 12.90
CA THR A 22 -6.54 8.62 11.58
C THR A 22 -7.02 7.62 10.51
N ARG A 23 -6.82 7.89 9.24
CA ARG A 23 -7.30 7.10 8.08
C ARG A 23 -7.04 5.59 8.21
N GLY A 24 -7.92 4.86 8.89
CA GLY A 24 -7.82 3.41 9.07
C GLY A 24 -6.73 2.93 10.04
N ALA A 25 -6.19 3.81 10.88
CA ALA A 25 -5.13 3.52 11.82
C ALA A 25 -5.32 4.30 13.14
N LEU A 26 -4.51 3.98 14.14
CA LEU A 26 -4.46 4.68 15.41
C LEU A 26 -3.07 5.33 15.58
N LEU A 27 -3.03 6.66 15.65
CA LEU A 27 -1.82 7.40 15.97
C LEU A 27 -1.61 7.36 17.48
N CYS A 28 -0.42 6.93 17.90
CA CYS A 28 -0.05 6.77 19.31
C CYS A 28 1.10 7.73 19.63
N ARG A 29 0.84 8.69 20.55
CA ARG A 29 1.89 9.52 21.14
C ARG A 29 2.37 8.83 22.41
N CYS A 30 3.65 8.52 22.44
CA CYS A 30 4.31 7.87 23.57
C CYS A 30 5.48 8.74 24.06
N GLU A 31 5.99 8.48 25.25
CA GLU A 31 7.23 9.13 25.72
C GLU A 31 8.41 8.84 24.80
N GLU A 32 8.45 7.64 24.24
CA GLU A 32 9.52 7.16 23.35
C GLU A 32 9.40 7.70 21.90
N GLY A 33 8.28 8.37 21.57
CA GLY A 33 8.07 8.96 20.25
C GLY A 33 6.65 8.82 19.70
N LEU A 34 6.55 8.97 18.40
CA LEU A 34 5.29 8.88 17.69
C LEU A 34 5.21 7.57 16.91
N PHE A 35 4.11 6.86 17.04
CA PHE A 35 3.87 5.57 16.42
C PHE A 35 2.51 5.52 15.75
N ILE A 36 2.34 4.59 14.81
CA ILE A 36 1.06 4.31 14.18
C ILE A 36 0.75 2.82 14.27
N LEU A 37 -0.42 2.51 14.84
CA LEU A 37 -0.95 1.16 14.95
C LEU A 37 -1.92 0.91 13.80
N LYS A 38 -1.68 -0.17 13.04
CA LYS A 38 -2.50 -0.56 11.88
C LYS A 38 -2.91 -2.02 11.97
N GLU A 39 -4.14 -2.32 11.58
CA GLU A 39 -4.56 -3.70 11.34
C GLU A 39 -3.67 -4.31 10.24
N PHE A 40 -3.14 -5.50 10.51
CA PHE A 40 -2.25 -6.19 9.59
C PHE A 40 -3.03 -7.11 8.66
N LYS A 41 -2.79 -6.94 7.35
CA LYS A 41 -3.35 -7.79 6.29
C LYS A 41 -2.23 -8.30 5.41
N GLY A 42 -1.80 -9.51 5.65
CA GLY A 42 -0.71 -10.10 4.88
C GLY A 42 -0.09 -11.33 5.53
N THR A 43 1.07 -11.74 5.05
CA THR A 43 1.84 -12.84 5.61
C THR A 43 3.03 -12.34 6.41
N GLU A 44 3.34 -12.97 7.53
CA GLU A 44 4.50 -12.61 8.34
C GLU A 44 5.82 -12.75 7.58
N LYS A 45 5.90 -13.68 6.63
CA LYS A 45 7.07 -13.86 5.76
C LYS A 45 7.34 -12.60 4.93
N LYS A 46 6.28 -12.03 4.31
CA LYS A 46 6.36 -10.77 3.54
C LYS A 46 6.71 -9.61 4.46
N LEU A 47 6.11 -9.56 5.65
CA LEU A 47 6.36 -8.53 6.65
C LEU A 47 7.84 -8.50 7.09
N LYS A 48 8.45 -9.66 7.36
CA LYS A 48 9.88 -9.75 7.73
C LYS A 48 10.79 -9.22 6.63
N LYS A 49 10.52 -9.54 5.36
CA LYS A 49 11.28 -9.00 4.23
C LYS A 49 11.10 -7.49 4.06
N GLN A 50 9.90 -7.01 4.29
CA GLN A 50 9.61 -5.58 4.29
C GLN A 50 10.38 -4.87 5.41
N GLN A 51 10.44 -5.46 6.61
CA GLN A 51 11.25 -4.93 7.71
C GLN A 51 12.73 -4.88 7.36
N GLU A 52 13.31 -5.93 6.77
CA GLU A 52 14.71 -5.94 6.33
C GLU A 52 15.01 -4.75 5.38
N LEU A 53 14.10 -4.49 4.43
CA LEU A 53 14.23 -3.36 3.51
C LEU A 53 14.17 -2.01 4.25
N LEU A 54 13.18 -1.85 5.14
CA LEU A 54 12.97 -0.61 5.89
C LEU A 54 14.14 -0.33 6.85
N GLU A 55 14.71 -1.36 7.47
CA GLU A 55 15.93 -1.23 8.29
C GLU A 55 17.13 -0.78 7.45
N GLY A 56 17.33 -1.36 6.26
CA GLY A 56 18.37 -0.94 5.33
C GLY A 56 18.21 0.52 4.89
N LEU A 57 16.99 0.95 4.56
CA LEU A 57 16.70 2.34 4.22
C LEU A 57 16.95 3.28 5.40
N SER A 58 16.55 2.89 6.60
CA SER A 58 16.80 3.68 7.81
C SER A 58 18.28 3.81 8.12
N ALA A 59 19.06 2.73 7.99
CA ALA A 59 20.50 2.76 8.15
C ALA A 59 21.20 3.67 7.12
N ALA A 60 20.61 3.81 5.93
CA ALA A 60 21.05 4.76 4.90
C ALA A 60 20.58 6.21 5.15
N GLY A 61 19.95 6.50 6.29
CA GLY A 61 19.50 7.83 6.68
C GLY A 61 18.13 8.23 6.12
N CYS A 62 17.37 7.31 5.50
CA CYS A 62 16.02 7.56 5.05
C CYS A 62 15.04 7.55 6.24
N ARG A 63 14.13 8.51 6.30
CA ARG A 63 13.00 8.48 7.25
C ARG A 63 11.92 7.58 6.70
N VAL A 64 11.81 6.37 7.25
CA VAL A 64 10.83 5.36 6.86
C VAL A 64 10.12 4.80 8.09
N ASP A 65 8.88 4.40 7.91
CA ASP A 65 7.98 3.88 8.94
C ASP A 65 8.28 2.41 9.27
N ARG A 66 9.46 2.17 9.88
CA ARG A 66 9.87 0.82 10.32
C ARG A 66 8.89 0.23 11.31
N TYR A 67 8.79 -1.09 11.31
CA TYR A 67 8.01 -1.80 12.31
C TYR A 67 8.75 -1.86 13.65
N LEU A 68 8.00 -1.65 14.74
CA LEU A 68 8.50 -1.84 16.10
C LEU A 68 8.12 -3.25 16.57
N PRO A 69 9.08 -4.11 16.93
CA PRO A 69 8.78 -5.41 17.52
C PRO A 69 8.10 -5.25 18.89
N ASN A 70 7.23 -6.19 19.25
CA ASN A 70 6.66 -6.26 20.60
C ASN A 70 7.67 -6.84 21.60
N LYS A 71 7.29 -6.96 22.86
CA LYS A 71 8.14 -7.50 23.95
C LYS A 71 8.68 -8.90 23.72
N GLU A 72 8.01 -9.68 22.86
CA GLU A 72 8.39 -11.03 22.47
C GLU A 72 9.27 -11.06 21.19
N GLY A 73 9.55 -9.89 20.60
CA GLY A 73 10.30 -9.77 19.36
C GLY A 73 9.47 -9.99 18.08
N ASN A 74 8.16 -10.14 18.19
CA ASN A 74 7.28 -10.32 17.04
C ASN A 74 6.88 -8.96 16.44
N LEU A 75 6.78 -8.91 15.09
CA LEU A 75 6.31 -7.72 14.38
C LEU A 75 4.78 -7.58 14.37
N VAL A 76 4.06 -8.67 14.65
CA VAL A 76 2.60 -8.73 14.70
C VAL A 76 2.17 -8.97 16.14
N SER A 77 1.29 -8.11 16.64
CA SER A 77 0.59 -8.28 17.92
C SER A 77 -0.89 -8.55 17.66
N ARG A 78 -1.55 -9.31 18.53
CA ARG A 78 -2.96 -9.62 18.37
C ARG A 78 -3.77 -9.00 19.52
N ASP A 79 -4.93 -8.45 19.19
CA ASP A 79 -5.85 -7.96 20.20
C ASP A 79 -6.65 -9.11 20.85
N ARG A 80 -7.60 -8.75 21.72
CA ARG A 80 -8.46 -9.70 22.43
C ARG A 80 -9.38 -10.52 21.51
N ASP A 81 -9.68 -9.98 20.34
CA ASP A 81 -10.50 -10.62 19.31
C ASP A 81 -9.63 -11.40 18.30
N ASN A 82 -8.33 -11.57 18.60
CA ASN A 82 -7.33 -12.24 17.75
C ASN A 82 -7.06 -11.53 16.40
N ILE A 83 -7.44 -10.25 16.30
CA ILE A 83 -7.15 -9.44 15.11
C ILE A 83 -5.69 -9.02 15.15
N PRO A 84 -4.94 -9.23 14.03
CA PRO A 84 -3.52 -8.89 13.98
C PRO A 84 -3.29 -7.40 13.71
N TYR A 85 -2.33 -6.83 14.42
CA TYR A 85 -1.88 -5.45 14.29
C TYR A 85 -0.37 -5.36 14.18
N THR A 86 0.12 -4.29 13.54
CA THR A 86 1.52 -3.89 13.51
C THR A 86 1.66 -2.49 14.05
N LEU A 87 2.74 -2.22 14.78
CA LEU A 87 3.11 -0.90 15.25
C LEU A 87 4.32 -0.40 14.47
N GLN A 88 4.24 0.82 13.95
CA GLN A 88 5.30 1.41 13.13
C GLN A 88 5.72 2.76 13.70
N PHE A 89 7.01 3.11 13.55
CA PHE A 89 7.46 4.48 13.77
C PHE A 89 6.69 5.44 12.88
N TRP A 90 6.37 6.62 13.40
CA TRP A 90 5.70 7.66 12.66
C TRP A 90 6.44 8.98 12.79
N TYR A 91 6.30 9.84 11.82
CA TYR A 91 6.99 11.11 11.79
C TYR A 91 5.99 12.25 11.67
N GLU A 92 6.23 13.33 12.41
CA GLU A 92 5.47 14.57 12.22
C GLU A 92 5.84 15.22 10.89
N GLY A 93 4.84 15.77 10.25
CA GLY A 93 5.01 16.44 8.97
C GLY A 93 3.66 16.72 8.31
N ARG A 94 3.70 17.48 7.24
CA ARG A 94 2.55 17.66 6.35
C ARG A 94 2.63 16.73 5.15
N GLU A 95 1.51 16.40 4.58
CA GLU A 95 1.45 15.71 3.30
C GLU A 95 2.00 16.59 2.17
N CYS A 96 2.52 15.97 1.11
CA CYS A 96 2.95 16.64 -0.11
C CYS A 96 1.76 17.35 -0.75
N ASP A 97 1.91 18.65 -1.03
CA ASP A 97 0.93 19.37 -1.85
C ASP A 97 1.21 19.11 -3.33
N THR A 98 0.36 18.31 -3.97
CA THR A 98 0.47 17.97 -5.39
C THR A 98 0.29 19.17 -6.34
N ARG A 99 -0.07 20.35 -5.83
CA ARG A 99 -0.12 21.60 -6.58
C ARG A 99 1.16 22.43 -6.45
N SER A 100 2.05 22.04 -5.54
CA SER A 100 3.35 22.68 -5.32
C SER A 100 4.43 21.97 -6.12
N GLU A 101 5.02 22.63 -7.10
CA GLU A 101 6.13 22.10 -7.90
C GLU A 101 7.33 21.72 -7.02
N GLU A 102 7.63 22.53 -6.00
CA GLU A 102 8.72 22.25 -5.06
C GLU A 102 8.49 20.95 -4.29
N ASP A 103 7.26 20.71 -3.82
CA ASP A 103 6.91 19.49 -3.10
C ASP A 103 6.99 18.27 -4.00
N ILE A 104 6.52 18.38 -5.24
CA ILE A 104 6.62 17.31 -6.24
C ILE A 104 8.08 16.96 -6.51
N LEU A 105 8.91 17.95 -6.80
CA LEU A 105 10.34 17.76 -7.07
C LEU A 105 11.07 17.15 -5.86
N ARG A 106 10.74 17.61 -4.66
CA ARG A 106 11.29 17.06 -3.41
C ARG A 106 10.90 15.59 -3.23
N SER A 107 9.64 15.25 -3.47
CA SER A 107 9.14 13.87 -3.38
C SER A 107 9.82 12.95 -4.38
N VAL A 108 9.98 13.39 -5.63
CA VAL A 108 10.70 12.62 -6.68
C VAL A 108 12.17 12.42 -6.32
N ARG A 109 12.85 13.46 -5.81
CA ARG A 109 14.25 13.33 -5.36
C ARG A 109 14.38 12.33 -4.20
N THR A 110 13.47 12.40 -3.23
CA THR A 110 13.46 11.46 -2.09
C THR A 110 13.26 10.04 -2.59
N LEU A 111 12.30 9.80 -3.47
CA LEU A 111 12.05 8.48 -4.06
C LEU A 111 13.28 7.97 -4.83
N ALA A 112 13.90 8.82 -5.65
CA ALA A 112 15.12 8.46 -6.38
C ALA A 112 16.30 8.11 -5.46
N GLN A 113 16.43 8.81 -4.31
CA GLN A 113 17.42 8.47 -3.30
C GLN A 113 17.13 7.12 -2.65
N MET A 114 15.88 6.85 -2.27
CA MET A 114 15.47 5.56 -1.69
C MET A 114 15.75 4.40 -2.65
N HIS A 115 15.45 4.55 -3.95
CA HIS A 115 15.68 3.51 -4.96
C HIS A 115 17.15 3.04 -5.05
N LYS A 116 18.13 3.87 -4.67
CA LYS A 116 19.55 3.45 -4.61
C LYS A 116 19.79 2.35 -3.58
N TYR A 117 18.98 2.31 -2.54
CA TYR A 117 19.10 1.38 -1.41
C TYR A 117 18.02 0.28 -1.41
N MET A 118 16.95 0.46 -2.18
CA MET A 118 15.88 -0.53 -2.31
C MET A 118 16.30 -1.70 -3.20
N LYS A 119 17.27 -2.48 -2.70
CA LYS A 119 17.81 -3.65 -3.40
C LYS A 119 17.55 -4.88 -2.54
N LEU A 120 16.62 -5.72 -2.99
CA LEU A 120 16.37 -7.02 -2.38
C LEU A 120 16.67 -8.12 -3.41
N PRO A 121 17.13 -9.30 -2.94
CA PRO A 121 17.22 -10.46 -3.82
C PRO A 121 15.82 -10.77 -4.41
N LEU A 122 15.80 -11.11 -5.69
CA LEU A 122 14.56 -11.53 -6.33
C LEU A 122 14.07 -12.82 -5.67
N VAL A 123 12.86 -12.79 -5.13
CA VAL A 123 12.21 -13.95 -4.52
C VAL A 123 10.86 -14.13 -5.21
N GLN A 124 10.64 -15.30 -5.80
CA GLN A 124 9.44 -15.60 -6.59
C GLN A 124 8.13 -15.34 -5.84
N ASP A 125 8.10 -15.61 -4.53
CA ASP A 125 6.94 -15.38 -3.65
C ASP A 125 6.52 -13.92 -3.49
N TYR A 126 7.34 -12.96 -3.95
CA TYR A 126 7.10 -11.52 -3.83
C TYR A 126 6.90 -10.83 -5.16
N MET A 127 6.87 -11.59 -6.25
CA MET A 127 6.59 -11.00 -7.56
C MET A 127 5.11 -10.63 -7.65
N GLU A 128 4.85 -9.37 -7.88
CA GLU A 128 3.51 -8.91 -8.25
C GLU A 128 3.23 -9.32 -9.71
N PRO A 129 1.95 -9.47 -10.09
CA PRO A 129 1.59 -9.68 -11.48
C PRO A 129 2.20 -8.61 -12.37
N SER A 130 2.64 -8.98 -13.55
CA SER A 130 3.18 -8.01 -14.49
C SER A 130 2.14 -6.93 -14.83
N LEU A 131 2.60 -5.76 -15.24
CA LEU A 131 1.70 -4.70 -15.70
C LEU A 131 0.84 -5.20 -16.88
N GLU A 132 1.39 -6.05 -17.72
CA GLU A 132 0.67 -6.70 -18.81
C GLU A 132 -0.48 -7.56 -18.30
N ASP A 133 -0.25 -8.43 -17.31
CA ASP A 133 -1.30 -9.27 -16.70
C ASP A 133 -2.39 -8.44 -16.04
N ILE A 134 -2.00 -7.33 -15.38
CA ILE A 134 -2.94 -6.41 -14.74
C ILE A 134 -3.87 -5.79 -15.78
N TYR A 135 -3.31 -5.24 -16.87
CA TYR A 135 -4.11 -4.64 -17.95
C TYR A 135 -5.00 -5.66 -18.65
N GLN A 136 -4.48 -6.86 -18.95
CA GLN A 136 -5.26 -7.94 -19.56
C GLN A 136 -6.46 -8.32 -18.68
N ARG A 137 -6.23 -8.50 -17.39
CA ARG A 137 -7.29 -8.84 -16.42
C ARG A 137 -8.35 -7.74 -16.36
N HIS A 138 -7.97 -6.47 -16.24
CA HIS A 138 -8.92 -5.37 -16.18
C HIS A 138 -9.71 -5.23 -17.49
N ASN A 139 -9.07 -5.36 -18.65
CA ASN A 139 -9.78 -5.35 -19.93
C ASN A 139 -10.79 -6.51 -20.03
N GLN A 140 -10.45 -7.69 -19.53
CA GLN A 140 -11.38 -8.82 -19.49
C GLN A 140 -12.57 -8.55 -18.54
N GLU A 141 -12.33 -7.94 -17.39
CA GLU A 141 -13.38 -7.55 -16.45
C GLU A 141 -14.33 -6.53 -17.07
N LEU A 142 -13.82 -5.50 -17.72
CA LEU A 142 -14.63 -4.52 -18.45
C LEU A 142 -15.50 -5.19 -19.53
N ARG A 143 -14.94 -6.13 -20.31
CA ARG A 143 -15.69 -6.89 -21.32
C ARG A 143 -16.81 -7.74 -20.68
N LYS A 144 -16.54 -8.38 -19.52
CA LYS A 144 -17.55 -9.15 -18.77
C LYS A 144 -18.69 -8.28 -18.29
N ILE A 145 -18.37 -7.12 -17.68
CA ILE A 145 -19.37 -6.15 -17.19
C ILE A 145 -20.21 -5.63 -18.38
N ARG A 146 -19.57 -5.25 -19.48
CA ARG A 146 -20.25 -4.83 -20.70
C ARG A 146 -21.25 -5.89 -21.19
N LYS A 147 -20.80 -7.15 -21.29
CA LYS A 147 -21.65 -8.28 -21.70
C LYS A 147 -22.82 -8.47 -20.76
N PHE A 148 -22.60 -8.37 -19.46
CA PHE A 148 -23.65 -8.48 -18.45
C PHE A 148 -24.69 -7.38 -18.59
N ILE A 149 -24.28 -6.10 -18.68
CA ILE A 149 -25.20 -4.97 -18.80
C ILE A 149 -25.99 -5.06 -20.12
N ARG A 150 -25.36 -5.43 -21.23
CA ARG A 150 -26.06 -5.63 -22.53
C ARG A 150 -27.11 -6.74 -22.44
N LYS A 151 -26.82 -7.84 -21.76
CA LYS A 151 -27.74 -8.97 -21.59
C LYS A 151 -28.95 -8.61 -20.70
N LYS A 152 -28.70 -7.89 -19.62
CA LYS A 152 -29.70 -7.46 -18.63
C LYS A 152 -30.56 -6.33 -19.16
N GLY A 153 -30.02 -5.48 -20.02
CA GLY A 153 -30.54 -4.15 -20.35
C GLY A 153 -30.08 -3.10 -19.33
N ALA A 154 -29.62 -1.94 -19.82
CA ALA A 154 -29.17 -0.83 -18.96
C ALA A 154 -30.35 -0.22 -18.20
N SER A 155 -30.39 -0.35 -16.89
CA SER A 155 -31.51 0.06 -16.02
C SER A 155 -31.26 1.43 -15.33
N CYS A 156 -30.05 1.90 -15.25
CA CYS A 156 -29.72 3.18 -14.61
C CYS A 156 -28.82 4.06 -15.50
N GLN A 157 -28.70 5.33 -15.14
CA GLN A 157 -27.87 6.30 -15.88
C GLN A 157 -26.40 5.89 -15.94
N PHE A 158 -25.86 5.33 -14.86
CA PHE A 158 -24.48 4.84 -14.82
C PHE A 158 -24.26 3.73 -15.87
N GLU A 159 -25.14 2.73 -15.96
CA GLU A 159 -25.02 1.64 -16.92
C GLU A 159 -25.12 2.11 -18.37
N LYS A 160 -25.99 3.11 -18.64
CA LYS A 160 -26.09 3.75 -19.96
C LYS A 160 -24.81 4.48 -20.35
N LEU A 161 -24.24 5.27 -19.41
CA LEU A 161 -22.99 5.99 -19.62
C LEU A 161 -21.82 5.01 -19.79
N TYR A 162 -21.78 3.96 -18.97
CA TYR A 162 -20.78 2.91 -19.09
C TYR A 162 -20.77 2.27 -20.48
N LEU A 163 -21.94 1.86 -20.99
CA LEU A 163 -22.05 1.29 -22.34
C LEU A 163 -21.66 2.27 -23.46
N ALA A 164 -21.88 3.56 -23.26
CA ALA A 164 -21.52 4.59 -24.22
C ALA A 164 -20.00 4.84 -24.28
N THR A 165 -19.26 4.56 -23.20
CA THR A 165 -17.84 4.92 -23.09
C THR A 165 -16.88 3.72 -23.06
N VAL A 166 -17.33 2.54 -22.64
CA VAL A 166 -16.48 1.38 -22.39
C VAL A 166 -15.70 0.90 -23.62
N GLU A 167 -16.24 1.06 -24.83
CA GLU A 167 -15.54 0.65 -26.06
C GLU A 167 -14.27 1.48 -26.29
N ASP A 168 -14.36 2.79 -26.11
CA ASP A 168 -13.21 3.70 -26.22
C ASP A 168 -12.11 3.35 -25.20
N TYR A 169 -12.50 3.05 -23.95
CA TYR A 169 -11.53 2.62 -22.93
C TYR A 169 -10.92 1.25 -23.20
N LEU A 170 -11.68 0.31 -23.74
CA LEU A 170 -11.16 -1.00 -24.13
C LEU A 170 -10.18 -0.89 -25.29
N GLU A 171 -10.46 -0.05 -26.28
CA GLU A 171 -9.54 0.22 -27.40
C GLU A 171 -8.24 0.84 -26.90
N LYS A 172 -8.32 1.87 -26.06
CA LYS A 172 -7.15 2.49 -25.41
C LYS A 172 -6.36 1.47 -24.59
N GLY A 173 -7.02 0.60 -23.83
CA GLY A 173 -6.39 -0.46 -23.07
C GLY A 173 -5.66 -1.49 -23.96
N ASP A 174 -6.23 -1.86 -25.10
CA ASP A 174 -5.61 -2.77 -26.05
C ASP A 174 -4.41 -2.11 -26.79
N VAL A 175 -4.49 -0.80 -27.05
CA VAL A 175 -3.35 -0.02 -27.57
C VAL A 175 -2.23 0.04 -26.54
N ALA A 176 -2.55 0.34 -25.28
CA ALA A 176 -1.57 0.38 -24.20
C ALA A 176 -0.86 -0.97 -24.01
N LEU A 177 -1.58 -2.09 -24.09
CA LEU A 177 -1.00 -3.43 -24.05
C LEU A 177 -0.04 -3.70 -25.18
N ARG A 178 -0.36 -3.30 -26.41
CA ARG A 178 0.56 -3.45 -27.56
C ARG A 178 1.83 -2.64 -27.35
N LEU A 179 1.70 -1.37 -26.98
CA LEU A 179 2.84 -0.51 -26.71
C LEU A 179 3.74 -1.06 -25.60
N LEU A 180 3.13 -1.64 -24.54
CA LEU A 180 3.87 -2.26 -23.45
C LEU A 180 4.68 -3.48 -23.92
N ARG A 181 4.08 -4.35 -24.75
CA ARG A 181 4.74 -5.54 -25.35
C ARG A 181 5.87 -5.17 -26.29
N ASP A 182 5.68 -4.11 -27.06
CA ASP A 182 6.69 -3.62 -28.02
C ASP A 182 7.81 -2.83 -27.32
N SER A 183 7.64 -2.51 -26.03
CA SER A 183 8.64 -1.79 -25.24
C SER A 183 9.70 -2.73 -24.65
N ALA A 184 10.73 -2.14 -24.01
CA ALA A 184 11.74 -2.88 -23.26
C ALA A 184 11.26 -3.34 -21.86
N TYR A 185 10.00 -3.13 -21.50
CA TYR A 185 9.46 -3.43 -20.16
C TYR A 185 9.69 -4.89 -19.72
N SER A 186 9.51 -5.85 -20.64
CA SER A 186 9.74 -7.27 -20.34
C SER A 186 11.21 -7.63 -20.07
N LYS A 187 12.14 -6.69 -20.31
CA LYS A 187 13.59 -6.86 -20.08
C LYS A 187 14.06 -6.21 -18.78
N LEU A 188 13.15 -5.49 -18.09
CA LEU A 188 13.39 -4.86 -16.79
C LEU A 188 13.13 -5.83 -15.64
#